data_a17300852ad14a4eaaeb5227f307b637
#
_entry.id   a17300852ad14a4eaaeb5227f307b637
#
_cell.length_a   1.000
_cell.length_b   1.000
_cell.length_c   1.000
_cell.angle_alpha   90.00
_cell.angle_beta   90.00
_cell.angle_gamma   90.00
#
_symmetry.space_group_name_H-M   'P 1'
#
loop_
_entity.id
_entity.type
_entity.pdbx_description
1 polymer ?
#
loop_
_entity_poly.entity_id
_entity_poly.type
_entity_poly.pdbx_seq_one_letter_code
_entity_poly.pdbx_strand_id
1 'polypeptide(L)'
;LADRNILANQAFLDFGAFSDDALVRINPSDISKKGEVPKNGSIFFTIFQTFMSGADGEPYFGEYEKDFFDFVIIDECHRGGANDESTWRDILNHFDSAVHLGLTATPKRDDNVDTYDYFGEPVYVYSLKEGIQDGFLTPFKVKRIQTTIDEYVYTPDDEVLDGEVEEGYVYTESDFNKKIRIDERERKRVQGMLTEINQNEKTIVFCANQQHAATIRDFINQEADSKAIDYCVRVTA
;
A
#
# COMPACT_ATOMS: atom_id res chain seq x y z
N LEU A 1 -10.37 11.87 -3.21
CA LEU A 1 -9.59 11.44 -2.04
C LEU A 1 -8.62 10.33 -2.44
N ALA A 2 -7.34 10.48 -2.17
CA ALA A 2 -6.31 9.48 -2.42
C ALA A 2 -5.66 8.98 -1.11
N ASP A 3 -4.99 7.82 -1.18
CA ASP A 3 -4.29 7.24 -0.04
C ASP A 3 -2.95 7.95 0.24
N ARG A 4 -2.28 8.45 -0.81
CA ARG A 4 -0.93 9.04 -0.71
C ARG A 4 -0.80 10.37 -1.44
N ASN A 5 0.05 11.25 -0.91
CA ASN A 5 0.31 12.56 -1.50
C ASN A 5 0.77 12.49 -2.96
N ILE A 6 1.60 11.50 -3.33
CA ILE A 6 2.07 11.34 -4.70
C ILE A 6 0.91 11.07 -5.67
N LEU A 7 -0.07 10.25 -5.28
CA LEU A 7 -1.25 9.95 -6.09
C LEU A 7 -2.18 11.17 -6.21
N ALA A 8 -2.40 11.89 -5.10
CA ALA A 8 -3.20 13.10 -5.12
C ALA A 8 -2.55 14.21 -5.97
N ASN A 9 -1.22 14.32 -5.95
CA ASN A 9 -0.49 15.27 -6.79
C ASN A 9 -0.52 14.87 -8.27
N GLN A 10 -0.39 13.58 -8.57
CA GLN A 10 -0.49 13.08 -9.94
C GLN A 10 -1.90 13.32 -10.49
N ALA A 11 -2.94 12.97 -9.76
CA ALA A 11 -4.31 13.25 -10.15
C ALA A 11 -4.54 14.74 -10.39
N PHE A 12 -4.04 15.62 -9.50
CA PHE A 12 -4.12 17.07 -9.70
C PHE A 12 -3.48 17.52 -11.01
N LEU A 13 -2.31 16.98 -11.37
CA LEU A 13 -1.61 17.32 -12.61
C LEU A 13 -2.31 16.76 -13.85
N ASP A 14 -2.85 15.54 -13.77
CA ASP A 14 -3.55 14.89 -14.89
C ASP A 14 -4.86 15.61 -15.26
N PHE A 15 -5.44 16.35 -14.30
CA PHE A 15 -6.61 17.21 -14.53
C PHE A 15 -6.27 18.58 -15.14
N GLY A 16 -5.05 18.80 -15.59
CA GLY A 16 -4.59 20.05 -16.19
C GLY A 16 -5.31 20.51 -17.47
N ALA A 17 -6.28 19.73 -17.97
CA ALA A 17 -7.21 20.16 -19.03
C ALA A 17 -8.28 21.15 -18.53
N PHE A 18 -8.50 21.21 -17.21
CA PHE A 18 -9.38 22.19 -16.59
C PHE A 18 -8.61 23.48 -16.29
N SER A 19 -9.33 24.58 -16.10
CA SER A 19 -8.70 25.86 -15.75
C SER A 19 -8.06 25.81 -14.36
N ASP A 20 -6.92 26.48 -14.17
CA ASP A 20 -6.16 26.46 -12.92
C ASP A 20 -6.96 26.93 -11.70
N ASP A 21 -7.91 27.83 -11.89
CA ASP A 21 -8.80 28.35 -10.85
C ASP A 21 -9.89 27.34 -10.44
N ALA A 22 -10.16 26.32 -11.27
CA ALA A 22 -11.07 25.24 -10.95
C ALA A 22 -10.45 24.16 -10.06
N LEU A 23 -9.11 24.04 -10.07
CA LEU A 23 -8.37 22.97 -9.40
C LEU A 23 -7.84 23.41 -8.04
N VAL A 24 -8.13 22.66 -7.00
CA VAL A 24 -7.69 22.96 -5.64
C VAL A 24 -6.97 21.76 -5.03
N ARG A 25 -5.71 21.96 -4.64
CA ARG A 25 -4.97 20.99 -3.84
C ARG A 25 -5.07 21.37 -2.37
N ILE A 26 -5.76 20.57 -1.57
CA ILE A 26 -5.91 20.79 -0.13
C ILE A 26 -4.65 20.27 0.57
N ASN A 27 -3.91 21.18 1.21
CA ASN A 27 -2.69 20.87 1.97
C ASN A 27 -2.76 21.46 3.38
N PRO A 28 -2.33 20.73 4.42
CA PRO A 28 -2.32 21.26 5.79
C PRO A 28 -1.51 22.55 5.96
N SER A 29 -0.38 22.66 5.24
CA SER A 29 0.49 23.84 5.28
C SER A 29 -0.20 25.10 4.76
N ASP A 30 -1.07 24.97 3.75
CA ASP A 30 -1.78 26.10 3.17
C ASP A 30 -2.98 26.51 4.05
N ILE A 31 -3.67 25.52 4.64
CA ILE A 31 -4.73 25.75 5.61
C ILE A 31 -4.14 26.49 6.84
N SER A 32 -3.02 25.98 7.39
CA SER A 32 -2.37 26.61 8.55
C SER A 32 -1.95 28.07 8.30
N LYS A 33 -1.53 28.40 7.07
CA LYS A 33 -1.16 29.79 6.70
C LYS A 33 -2.36 30.71 6.53
N LYS A 34 -3.46 30.18 5.97
CA LYS A 34 -4.67 30.95 5.66
C LYS A 34 -5.66 31.00 6.83
N GLY A 35 -5.57 30.03 7.76
CA GLY A 35 -6.48 29.87 8.88
C GLY A 35 -7.85 29.30 8.51
N GLU A 36 -8.03 28.81 7.29
CA GLU A 36 -9.29 28.26 6.78
C GLU A 36 -9.04 27.25 5.66
N VAL A 37 -9.97 26.32 5.46
CA VAL A 37 -9.96 25.41 4.35
C VAL A 37 -10.30 26.10 3.03
N PRO A 38 -9.69 25.72 1.88
CA PRO A 38 -10.00 26.32 0.59
C PRO A 38 -11.43 25.93 0.13
N LYS A 39 -12.24 26.94 -0.23
CA LYS A 39 -13.62 26.75 -0.72
C LYS A 39 -13.83 27.24 -2.15
N ASN A 40 -12.83 27.94 -2.73
CA ASN A 40 -12.92 28.49 -4.07
C ASN A 40 -12.29 27.53 -5.08
N GLY A 41 -13.11 26.82 -5.83
CA GLY A 41 -12.73 25.87 -6.86
C GLY A 41 -13.89 24.94 -7.19
N SER A 42 -13.68 24.06 -8.17
CA SER A 42 -14.70 23.09 -8.60
C SER A 42 -14.24 21.66 -8.39
N ILE A 43 -12.92 21.40 -8.38
CA ILE A 43 -12.36 20.07 -8.22
C ILE A 43 -11.26 20.10 -7.16
N PHE A 44 -11.46 19.34 -6.10
CA PHE A 44 -10.62 19.33 -4.92
C PHE A 44 -9.85 18.02 -4.79
N PHE A 45 -8.56 18.11 -4.54
CA PHE A 45 -7.67 16.95 -4.38
C PHE A 45 -7.08 16.94 -2.98
N THR A 46 -7.20 15.81 -2.29
CA THR A 46 -6.64 15.64 -0.94
C THR A 46 -6.34 14.18 -0.64
N ILE A 47 -5.70 13.94 0.49
CA ILE A 47 -5.54 12.59 1.07
C ILE A 47 -6.36 12.47 2.35
N PHE A 48 -6.69 11.23 2.72
CA PHE A 48 -7.47 10.95 3.94
C PHE A 48 -6.87 11.61 5.18
N GLN A 49 -5.56 11.44 5.38
CA GLN A 49 -4.84 11.97 6.54
C GLN A 49 -4.97 13.50 6.65
N THR A 50 -4.97 14.20 5.51
CA THR A 50 -5.17 15.65 5.50
C THR A 50 -6.58 16.01 5.96
N PHE A 51 -7.60 15.35 5.44
CA PHE A 51 -9.00 15.63 5.82
C PHE A 51 -9.29 15.29 7.29
N MET A 52 -8.65 14.24 7.80
CA MET A 52 -8.79 13.83 9.20
C MET A 52 -7.94 14.63 10.17
N SER A 53 -6.90 15.33 9.70
CA SER A 53 -6.13 16.25 10.51
C SER A 53 -6.91 17.58 10.67
N GLY A 54 -6.58 18.34 11.69
CA GLY A 54 -7.19 19.63 11.95
C GLY A 54 -6.64 20.28 13.22
N ALA A 55 -7.05 21.49 13.51
CA ALA A 55 -6.70 22.18 14.74
C ALA A 55 -7.62 21.70 15.88
N ASP A 56 -7.08 21.64 17.09
CA ASP A 56 -7.84 21.33 18.32
C ASP A 56 -8.61 19.99 18.30
N GLY A 57 -8.21 19.06 17.41
CA GLY A 57 -8.85 17.74 17.28
C GLY A 57 -10.08 17.69 16.38
N GLU A 58 -10.43 18.81 15.75
CA GLU A 58 -11.53 18.89 14.79
C GLU A 58 -11.02 18.63 13.37
N PRO A 59 -11.53 17.62 12.65
CA PRO A 59 -11.09 17.30 11.29
C PRO A 59 -11.40 18.41 10.29
N TYR A 60 -10.49 18.68 9.34
CA TYR A 60 -10.69 19.69 8.30
C TYR A 60 -11.91 19.44 7.41
N PHE A 61 -12.35 18.21 7.21
CA PHE A 61 -13.57 17.96 6.44
C PHE A 61 -14.80 18.57 7.12
N GLY A 62 -14.82 18.69 8.45
CA GLY A 62 -15.89 19.30 9.22
C GLY A 62 -16.03 20.82 9.05
N GLU A 63 -15.01 21.48 8.46
CA GLU A 63 -15.07 22.91 8.12
C GLU A 63 -15.85 23.20 6.82
N TYR A 64 -16.18 22.17 6.06
CA TYR A 64 -17.04 22.26 4.88
C TYR A 64 -18.50 22.00 5.26
N GLU A 65 -19.43 22.69 4.60
CA GLU A 65 -20.84 22.39 4.70
C GLU A 65 -21.12 20.96 4.20
N LYS A 66 -22.12 20.30 4.77
CA LYS A 66 -22.43 18.90 4.44
C LYS A 66 -22.80 18.66 2.97
N ASP A 67 -23.34 19.68 2.33
CA ASP A 67 -23.74 19.72 0.92
C ASP A 67 -22.74 20.45 0.02
N PHE A 68 -21.52 20.67 0.50
CA PHE A 68 -20.49 21.41 -0.25
C PHE A 68 -20.01 20.65 -1.48
N PHE A 69 -19.91 19.32 -1.41
CA PHE A 69 -19.51 18.47 -2.54
C PHE A 69 -20.73 17.74 -3.11
N ASP A 70 -20.89 17.80 -4.43
CA ASP A 70 -21.89 17.03 -5.16
C ASP A 70 -21.42 15.59 -5.44
N PHE A 71 -20.10 15.39 -5.51
CA PHE A 71 -19.49 14.13 -5.89
C PHE A 71 -18.17 13.89 -5.14
N VAL A 72 -18.04 12.72 -4.53
CA VAL A 72 -16.82 12.32 -3.80
C VAL A 72 -16.27 11.05 -4.41
N ILE A 73 -15.04 11.11 -4.95
CA ILE A 73 -14.31 9.97 -5.47
C ILE A 73 -13.27 9.53 -4.46
N ILE A 74 -13.27 8.24 -4.13
CA ILE A 74 -12.31 7.62 -3.22
C ILE A 74 -11.48 6.61 -4.00
N ASP A 75 -10.19 6.86 -4.09
CA ASP A 75 -9.23 5.91 -4.66
C ASP A 75 -8.76 4.92 -3.59
N GLU A 76 -8.52 3.67 -4.00
CA GLU A 76 -8.14 2.56 -3.12
C GLU A 76 -9.11 2.35 -1.93
N CYS A 77 -10.41 2.42 -2.20
CA CYS A 77 -11.45 2.35 -1.18
C CYS A 77 -11.49 1.04 -0.37
N HIS A 78 -10.70 0.01 -0.77
CA HIS A 78 -10.49 -1.21 -0.01
C HIS A 78 -9.47 -1.04 1.14
N ARG A 79 -8.71 0.07 1.16
CA ARG A 79 -7.74 0.36 2.21
C ARG A 79 -8.45 1.02 3.38
N GLY A 80 -8.62 0.26 4.42
CA GLY A 80 -9.05 0.65 5.73
C GLY A 80 -8.73 -0.54 6.63
N GLY A 81 -7.72 -0.48 7.49
CA GLY A 81 -7.49 -1.45 8.55
C GLY A 81 -8.44 -1.16 9.71
N ALA A 82 -8.56 -2.07 10.68
CA ALA A 82 -9.45 -1.92 11.84
C ALA A 82 -9.30 -0.58 12.62
N ASN A 83 -8.18 0.15 12.38
CA ASN A 83 -7.94 1.49 12.93
C ASN A 83 -8.23 2.63 11.94
N ASP A 84 -8.35 2.34 10.62
CA ASP A 84 -8.52 3.36 9.58
C ASP A 84 -9.95 3.38 9.02
N GLU A 85 -10.78 2.39 9.33
CA GLU A 85 -12.15 2.27 8.84
C GLU A 85 -13.06 3.40 9.28
N SER A 86 -12.85 3.92 10.49
CA SER A 86 -13.63 5.03 11.01
C SER A 86 -13.43 6.30 10.17
N THR A 87 -12.25 6.48 9.60
CA THR A 87 -11.80 7.75 9.06
C THR A 87 -12.43 8.13 7.72
N TRP A 88 -12.38 7.26 6.70
CA TRP A 88 -13.01 7.63 5.42
C TRP A 88 -14.54 7.54 5.47
N ARG A 89 -15.10 6.64 6.27
CA ARG A 89 -16.55 6.57 6.50
C ARG A 89 -17.09 7.84 7.15
N ASP A 90 -16.36 8.43 8.09
CA ASP A 90 -16.74 9.68 8.71
C ASP A 90 -16.78 10.84 7.69
N ILE A 91 -15.81 10.89 6.77
CA ILE A 91 -15.82 11.84 5.65
C ILE A 91 -17.06 11.65 4.77
N LEU A 92 -17.35 10.40 4.37
CA LEU A 92 -18.51 10.11 3.53
C LEU A 92 -19.83 10.34 4.26
N ASN A 93 -19.92 10.01 5.54
CA ASN A 93 -21.09 10.28 6.36
C ASN A 93 -21.34 11.79 6.53
N HIS A 94 -20.25 12.59 6.57
CA HIS A 94 -20.39 14.04 6.61
C HIS A 94 -20.95 14.60 5.31
N PHE A 95 -20.54 14.08 4.17
CA PHE A 95 -21.00 14.47 2.84
C PHE A 95 -22.03 13.48 2.28
N ASP A 96 -23.00 13.10 3.10
CA ASP A 96 -24.00 12.07 2.78
C ASP A 96 -24.94 12.45 1.62
N SER A 97 -25.05 13.75 1.31
CA SER A 97 -25.80 14.27 0.16
C SER A 97 -25.07 14.09 -1.17
N ALA A 98 -23.75 13.88 -1.15
CA ALA A 98 -22.94 13.69 -2.35
C ALA A 98 -23.10 12.29 -2.95
N VAL A 99 -22.88 12.18 -4.26
CA VAL A 99 -22.71 10.86 -4.89
C VAL A 99 -21.31 10.33 -4.56
N HIS A 100 -21.23 9.12 -4.03
CA HIS A 100 -19.96 8.49 -3.65
C HIS A 100 -19.55 7.43 -4.67
N LEU A 101 -18.30 7.54 -5.17
CA LEU A 101 -17.69 6.57 -6.08
C LEU A 101 -16.41 6.02 -5.47
N GLY A 102 -16.38 4.71 -5.23
CA GLY A 102 -15.18 3.98 -4.81
C GLY A 102 -14.44 3.36 -6.00
N LEU A 103 -13.14 3.56 -6.07
CA LEU A 103 -12.24 2.92 -7.03
C LEU A 103 -11.33 1.95 -6.28
N THR A 104 -11.19 0.73 -6.78
CA THR A 104 -10.27 -0.26 -6.21
C THR A 104 -9.92 -1.36 -7.19
N ALA A 105 -8.67 -1.82 -7.16
CA ALA A 105 -8.24 -3.01 -7.89
C ALA A 105 -8.54 -4.32 -7.12
N THR A 106 -8.78 -4.24 -5.81
CA THR A 106 -8.92 -5.39 -4.91
C THR A 106 -10.06 -5.20 -3.91
N PRO A 107 -11.34 -5.23 -4.38
CA PRO A 107 -12.46 -5.10 -3.47
C PRO A 107 -12.47 -6.23 -2.44
N LYS A 108 -12.72 -5.91 -1.18
CA LYS A 108 -12.75 -6.87 -0.07
C LYS A 108 -14.17 -7.22 0.32
N ARG A 109 -14.41 -8.49 0.67
CA ARG A 109 -15.65 -9.02 1.24
C ARG A 109 -15.49 -9.56 2.66
N ASP A 110 -14.23 -9.72 3.10
CA ASP A 110 -13.90 -10.28 4.41
C ASP A 110 -13.04 -9.29 5.21
N ASP A 111 -13.05 -9.42 6.55
CA ASP A 111 -12.24 -8.65 7.49
C ASP A 111 -12.56 -7.15 7.62
N ASN A 112 -13.70 -6.81 8.24
CA ASN A 112 -14.03 -5.46 8.74
C ASN A 112 -14.09 -4.31 7.71
N VAL A 113 -13.71 -4.51 6.45
CA VAL A 113 -13.90 -3.54 5.36
C VAL A 113 -14.68 -4.20 4.25
N ASP A 114 -15.97 -4.23 4.37
CA ASP A 114 -16.81 -4.66 3.26
C ASP A 114 -17.05 -3.47 2.33
N THR A 115 -16.24 -3.42 1.25
CA THR A 115 -16.41 -2.42 0.18
C THR A 115 -17.79 -2.52 -0.46
N TYR A 116 -18.34 -3.74 -0.53
CA TYR A 116 -19.65 -4.01 -1.10
C TYR A 116 -20.80 -3.59 -0.18
N ASP A 117 -20.60 -3.66 1.14
CA ASP A 117 -21.58 -3.19 2.12
C ASP A 117 -21.86 -1.69 1.98
N TYR A 118 -20.84 -0.91 1.66
CA TYR A 118 -20.98 0.53 1.52
C TYR A 118 -21.36 0.96 0.11
N PHE A 119 -20.58 0.51 -0.90
CA PHE A 119 -20.74 0.97 -2.28
C PHE A 119 -21.72 0.13 -3.12
N GLY A 120 -22.13 -1.04 -2.62
CA GLY A 120 -22.95 -1.99 -3.37
C GLY A 120 -22.12 -2.78 -4.41
N GLU A 121 -22.83 -3.38 -5.36
CA GLU A 121 -22.19 -4.09 -6.47
C GLU A 121 -21.45 -3.13 -7.40
N PRO A 122 -20.32 -3.54 -7.99
CA PRO A 122 -19.55 -2.68 -8.88
C PRO A 122 -20.36 -2.22 -10.09
N VAL A 123 -20.38 -0.92 -10.35
CA VAL A 123 -20.99 -0.35 -11.57
C VAL A 123 -20.18 -0.60 -12.82
N TYR A 124 -18.88 -0.87 -12.66
CA TYR A 124 -17.96 -1.22 -13.74
C TYR A 124 -16.83 -2.11 -13.22
N VAL A 125 -16.48 -3.14 -14.00
CA VAL A 125 -15.36 -4.04 -13.71
C VAL A 125 -14.49 -4.12 -14.95
N TYR A 126 -13.20 -3.80 -14.80
CA TYR A 126 -12.18 -4.00 -15.83
C TYR A 126 -11.16 -5.00 -15.29
N SER A 127 -11.28 -6.23 -15.74
CA SER A 127 -10.48 -7.33 -15.20
C SER A 127 -9.02 -7.28 -15.67
N LEU A 128 -8.13 -7.91 -14.89
CA LEU A 128 -6.73 -8.11 -15.26
C LEU A 128 -6.59 -8.79 -16.63
N LYS A 129 -7.48 -9.74 -16.94
CA LYS A 129 -7.50 -10.45 -18.22
C LYS A 129 -7.81 -9.49 -19.38
N GLU A 130 -8.81 -8.64 -19.23
CA GLU A 130 -9.17 -7.63 -20.22
C GLU A 130 -8.03 -6.63 -20.42
N GLY A 131 -7.42 -6.13 -19.33
CA GLY A 131 -6.28 -5.23 -19.41
C GLY A 131 -5.06 -5.81 -20.13
N ILE A 132 -4.83 -7.12 -20.01
CA ILE A 132 -3.79 -7.84 -20.77
C ILE A 132 -4.20 -7.98 -22.24
N GLN A 133 -5.45 -8.33 -22.52
CA GLN A 133 -5.95 -8.48 -23.90
C GLN A 133 -5.93 -7.16 -24.66
N ASP A 134 -6.24 -6.07 -24.00
CA ASP A 134 -6.24 -4.71 -24.58
C ASP A 134 -4.83 -4.11 -24.69
N GLY A 135 -3.80 -4.79 -24.17
CA GLY A 135 -2.41 -4.35 -24.23
C GLY A 135 -2.00 -3.30 -23.19
N PHE A 136 -2.87 -2.96 -22.24
CA PHE A 136 -2.54 -2.03 -21.16
C PHE A 136 -1.73 -2.67 -20.04
N LEU A 137 -1.89 -3.99 -19.84
CA LEU A 137 -1.18 -4.73 -18.82
C LEU A 137 -0.31 -5.83 -19.44
N THR A 138 0.87 -6.02 -18.88
CA THR A 138 1.82 -7.04 -19.35
C THR A 138 1.37 -8.44 -18.89
N PRO A 139 1.36 -9.44 -19.79
CA PRO A 139 1.16 -10.81 -19.38
C PRO A 139 2.30 -11.29 -18.48
N PHE A 140 1.98 -12.11 -17.49
CA PHE A 140 2.94 -12.60 -16.51
C PHE A 140 2.82 -14.12 -16.32
N LYS A 141 3.90 -14.69 -15.79
CA LYS A 141 3.92 -16.09 -15.33
C LYS A 141 4.14 -16.12 -13.83
N VAL A 142 3.36 -16.93 -13.13
CA VAL A 142 3.55 -17.15 -11.68
C VAL A 142 4.32 -18.45 -11.49
N LYS A 143 5.44 -18.37 -10.77
CA LYS A 143 6.18 -19.52 -10.30
C LYS A 143 6.22 -19.51 -8.78
N ARG A 144 5.63 -20.52 -8.16
CA ARG A 144 5.68 -20.69 -6.71
C ARG A 144 6.92 -21.52 -6.36
N ILE A 145 7.82 -20.96 -5.56
CA ILE A 145 8.97 -21.67 -5.01
C ILE A 145 8.61 -22.02 -3.57
N GLN A 146 8.53 -23.31 -3.27
CA GLN A 146 8.34 -23.80 -1.91
C GLN A 146 9.70 -24.16 -1.31
N THR A 147 9.90 -23.83 -0.05
CA THR A 147 11.05 -24.27 0.73
C THR A 147 10.64 -25.44 1.62
N THR A 148 11.59 -26.26 2.02
CA THR A 148 11.33 -27.44 2.85
C THR A 148 11.04 -27.13 4.32
N ILE A 149 11.20 -25.87 4.74
CA ILE A 149 10.95 -25.43 6.11
C ILE A 149 9.74 -24.50 6.08
N ASP A 150 8.55 -25.06 6.24
CA ASP A 150 7.29 -24.31 6.34
C ASP A 150 6.92 -24.07 7.81
N GLU A 151 7.43 -24.91 8.72
CA GLU A 151 7.29 -24.79 10.16
C GLU A 151 8.65 -25.00 10.84
N TYR A 152 8.89 -24.32 11.95
CA TYR A 152 10.09 -24.47 12.76
C TYR A 152 9.74 -24.52 14.24
N VAL A 153 10.31 -25.50 14.94
CA VAL A 153 10.25 -25.60 16.39
C VAL A 153 11.66 -25.49 16.92
N TYR A 154 11.90 -24.53 17.80
CA TYR A 154 13.19 -24.35 18.45
C TYR A 154 13.50 -25.57 19.31
N THR A 155 14.72 -26.06 19.18
CA THR A 155 15.29 -27.10 20.03
C THR A 155 16.54 -26.59 20.75
N PRO A 156 16.88 -27.08 21.96
CA PRO A 156 18.04 -26.62 22.71
C PRO A 156 19.39 -26.81 21.99
N ASP A 157 19.40 -27.61 20.94
CA ASP A 157 20.60 -27.83 20.11
C ASP A 157 20.78 -26.78 19.01
N ASP A 158 19.77 -25.91 18.80
CA ASP A 158 19.82 -24.82 17.83
C ASP A 158 20.55 -23.61 18.40
N GLU A 159 21.41 -22.99 17.60
CA GLU A 159 22.14 -21.80 17.98
C GLU A 159 21.27 -20.55 17.82
N VAL A 160 21.05 -19.82 18.91
CA VAL A 160 20.39 -18.52 18.90
C VAL A 160 21.46 -17.43 18.76
N LEU A 161 21.47 -16.75 17.60
CA LEU A 161 22.45 -15.70 17.31
C LEU A 161 22.10 -14.36 17.96
N ASP A 162 20.82 -14.06 18.11
CA ASP A 162 20.32 -12.82 18.71
C ASP A 162 18.86 -12.96 19.17
N GLY A 163 18.50 -12.31 20.26
CA GLY A 163 17.14 -12.29 20.82
C GLY A 163 16.79 -13.51 21.68
N GLU A 164 15.49 -13.67 21.95
CA GLU A 164 14.92 -14.76 22.71
C GLU A 164 13.99 -15.60 21.83
N VAL A 165 14.01 -16.91 22.01
CA VAL A 165 13.17 -17.88 21.30
C VAL A 165 12.31 -18.61 22.32
N GLU A 166 11.04 -18.76 22.02
CA GLU A 166 10.08 -19.44 22.90
C GLU A 166 10.17 -20.95 22.70
N GLU A 167 10.53 -21.68 23.75
CA GLU A 167 10.65 -23.13 23.71
C GLU A 167 9.28 -23.79 23.49
N GLY A 168 9.20 -24.69 22.53
CA GLY A 168 7.96 -25.42 22.20
C GLY A 168 6.96 -24.64 21.34
N TYR A 169 7.24 -23.38 21.01
CA TYR A 169 6.42 -22.64 20.06
C TYR A 169 6.70 -23.11 18.63
N VAL A 170 5.62 -23.31 17.86
CA VAL A 170 5.69 -23.70 16.44
C VAL A 170 5.65 -22.44 15.60
N TYR A 171 6.78 -22.02 15.05
CA TYR A 171 6.86 -20.89 14.13
C TYR A 171 6.38 -21.32 12.75
N THR A 172 5.41 -20.59 12.22
CA THR A 172 4.81 -20.85 10.91
C THR A 172 5.29 -19.84 9.85
N GLU A 173 4.90 -20.02 8.60
CA GLU A 173 5.23 -19.10 7.49
C GLU A 173 4.93 -17.62 7.83
N SER A 174 3.87 -17.35 8.59
CA SER A 174 3.50 -15.99 8.99
C SER A 174 4.43 -15.36 10.04
N ASP A 175 5.21 -16.17 10.75
CA ASP A 175 6.12 -15.74 11.82
C ASP A 175 7.53 -15.45 11.28
N PHE A 176 7.93 -16.09 10.17
CA PHE A 176 9.25 -15.87 9.56
C PHE A 176 9.45 -14.42 9.13
N ASN A 177 10.62 -13.90 9.44
CA ASN A 177 11.04 -12.52 9.21
C ASN A 177 10.21 -11.44 9.94
N LYS A 178 9.34 -11.88 10.86
CA LYS A 178 8.61 -11.01 11.79
C LYS A 178 8.99 -11.32 13.23
N LYS A 179 8.83 -12.58 13.66
CA LYS A 179 9.15 -13.07 15.01
C LYS A 179 10.47 -13.83 15.03
N ILE A 180 10.74 -14.64 13.99
CA ILE A 180 11.95 -15.44 13.86
C ILE A 180 12.57 -15.25 12.47
N ARG A 181 13.90 -15.28 12.39
CA ARG A 181 14.67 -15.27 11.14
C ARG A 181 15.65 -16.42 11.12
N ILE A 182 15.67 -17.18 10.05
CA ILE A 182 16.59 -18.28 9.81
C ILE A 182 17.39 -17.93 8.54
N ASP A 183 18.63 -17.54 8.71
CA ASP A 183 19.47 -16.99 7.63
C ASP A 183 19.74 -18.03 6.53
N GLU A 184 19.93 -19.31 6.87
CA GLU A 184 20.08 -20.38 5.90
C GLU A 184 18.85 -20.60 5.02
N ARG A 185 17.66 -20.46 5.59
CA ARG A 185 16.39 -20.51 4.85
C ARG A 185 16.30 -19.36 3.85
N GLU A 186 16.58 -18.15 4.28
CA GLU A 186 16.52 -16.98 3.41
C GLU A 186 17.61 -17.04 2.33
N ARG A 187 18.83 -17.50 2.65
CA ARG A 187 19.89 -17.72 1.68
C ARG A 187 19.49 -18.73 0.60
N LYS A 188 18.90 -19.86 0.98
CA LYS A 188 18.39 -20.85 0.03
C LYS A 188 17.29 -20.30 -0.86
N ARG A 189 16.39 -19.46 -0.32
CA ARG A 189 15.35 -18.77 -1.10
C ARG A 189 15.97 -17.84 -2.14
N VAL A 190 16.99 -17.08 -1.76
CA VAL A 190 17.75 -16.20 -2.68
C VAL A 190 18.42 -17.02 -3.77
N GLN A 191 19.13 -18.09 -3.43
CA GLN A 191 19.77 -18.97 -4.40
C GLN A 191 18.76 -19.55 -5.38
N GLY A 192 17.62 -20.06 -4.88
CA GLY A 192 16.53 -20.57 -5.73
C GLY A 192 15.97 -19.50 -6.66
N MET A 193 15.74 -18.28 -6.15
CA MET A 193 15.29 -17.16 -6.97
C MET A 193 16.29 -16.81 -8.07
N LEU A 194 17.57 -16.70 -7.73
CA LEU A 194 18.62 -16.34 -8.70
C LEU A 194 18.79 -17.38 -9.83
N THR A 195 18.45 -18.65 -9.59
CA THR A 195 18.43 -19.68 -10.65
C THR A 195 17.23 -19.57 -11.60
N GLU A 196 16.18 -18.88 -11.16
CA GLU A 196 14.91 -18.81 -11.91
C GLU A 196 14.77 -17.53 -12.72
N ILE A 197 15.48 -16.47 -12.36
CA ILE A 197 15.44 -15.17 -13.02
C ILE A 197 16.60 -15.03 -14.02
N ASN A 198 16.42 -14.14 -14.99
CA ASN A 198 17.56 -13.61 -15.74
C ASN A 198 18.22 -12.50 -14.94
N GLN A 199 19.39 -12.77 -14.36
CA GLN A 199 20.09 -11.84 -13.49
C GLN A 199 20.57 -10.55 -14.18
N ASN A 200 20.45 -10.45 -15.50
CA ASN A 200 20.73 -9.22 -16.27
C ASN A 200 19.49 -8.34 -16.46
N GLU A 201 18.32 -8.80 -16.02
CA GLU A 201 17.06 -8.06 -16.13
C GLU A 201 16.72 -7.35 -14.81
N LYS A 202 15.97 -6.23 -14.93
CA LYS A 202 15.50 -5.48 -13.76
C LYS A 202 14.52 -6.33 -12.96
N THR A 203 14.83 -6.55 -11.69
CA THR A 203 14.03 -7.35 -10.77
C THR A 203 13.68 -6.53 -9.53
N ILE A 204 12.44 -6.65 -9.05
CA ILE A 204 11.99 -6.06 -7.78
C ILE A 204 11.69 -7.21 -6.82
N VAL A 205 12.27 -7.15 -5.62
CA VAL A 205 12.04 -8.12 -4.54
C VAL A 205 11.31 -7.44 -3.38
N PHE A 206 10.10 -7.89 -3.09
CA PHE A 206 9.33 -7.42 -1.95
C PHE A 206 9.66 -8.23 -0.70
N CYS A 207 9.94 -7.55 0.39
CA CYS A 207 10.34 -8.15 1.66
C CYS A 207 9.33 -7.82 2.76
N ALA A 208 9.32 -8.62 3.84
CA ALA A 208 8.36 -8.48 4.94
C ALA A 208 8.50 -7.14 5.69
N ASN A 209 9.74 -6.64 5.81
CA ASN A 209 10.07 -5.38 6.47
C ASN A 209 11.43 -4.86 6.01
N GLN A 210 11.84 -3.69 6.52
CA GLN A 210 13.09 -3.04 6.11
C GLN A 210 14.35 -3.86 6.49
N GLN A 211 14.32 -4.53 7.65
CA GLN A 211 15.44 -5.38 8.08
C GLN A 211 15.57 -6.61 7.18
N HIS A 212 14.46 -7.26 6.86
CA HIS A 212 14.42 -8.37 5.90
C HIS A 212 14.95 -7.92 4.52
N ALA A 213 14.58 -6.73 4.05
CA ALA A 213 15.07 -6.19 2.79
C ALA A 213 16.60 -5.97 2.80
N ALA A 214 17.17 -5.55 3.93
CA ALA A 214 18.63 -5.44 4.08
C ALA A 214 19.32 -6.80 3.99
N THR A 215 18.83 -7.80 4.71
CA THR A 215 19.35 -9.17 4.69
C THR A 215 19.29 -9.80 3.29
N ILE A 216 18.16 -9.68 2.62
CA ILE A 216 17.97 -10.21 1.26
C ILE A 216 18.89 -9.51 0.26
N ARG A 217 19.05 -8.18 0.33
CA ARG A 217 20.02 -7.45 -0.48
C ARG A 217 21.43 -8.01 -0.31
N ASP A 218 21.86 -8.24 0.95
CA ASP A 218 23.21 -8.73 1.24
C ASP A 218 23.40 -10.15 0.70
N PHE A 219 22.42 -11.02 0.85
CA PHE A 219 22.48 -12.36 0.27
C PHE A 219 22.50 -12.34 -1.26
N ILE A 220 21.68 -11.50 -1.91
CA ILE A 220 21.71 -11.36 -3.37
C ILE A 220 23.09 -10.90 -3.83
N ASN A 221 23.70 -9.90 -3.20
CA ASN A 221 25.04 -9.42 -3.55
C ASN A 221 26.14 -10.47 -3.33
N GLN A 222 25.96 -11.39 -2.38
CA GLN A 222 26.90 -12.50 -2.13
C GLN A 222 26.74 -13.65 -3.13
N GLU A 223 25.51 -14.00 -3.49
CA GLU A 223 25.16 -15.20 -4.24
C GLU A 223 25.01 -14.96 -5.75
N ALA A 224 24.81 -13.71 -6.20
CA ALA A 224 24.65 -13.39 -7.61
C ALA A 224 25.92 -13.65 -8.43
N ASP A 225 25.73 -13.89 -9.72
CA ASP A 225 26.83 -14.03 -10.69
C ASP A 225 27.63 -12.74 -10.83
N SER A 226 26.95 -11.60 -10.75
CA SER A 226 27.58 -10.28 -10.77
C SER A 226 28.42 -10.06 -9.52
N LYS A 227 29.61 -9.50 -9.70
CA LYS A 227 30.52 -9.10 -8.61
C LYS A 227 30.48 -7.59 -8.34
N ALA A 228 29.53 -6.86 -8.93
CA ALA A 228 29.30 -5.46 -8.60
C ALA A 228 28.78 -5.34 -7.17
N ILE A 229 29.36 -4.43 -6.38
CA ILE A 229 29.02 -4.22 -4.96
C ILE A 229 27.57 -3.75 -4.79
N ASP A 230 27.04 -3.07 -5.79
CA ASP A 230 25.71 -2.47 -5.86
C ASP A 230 24.79 -3.17 -6.87
N TYR A 231 25.04 -4.46 -7.15
CA TYR A 231 24.19 -5.25 -8.04
C TYR A 231 22.73 -5.24 -7.54
N CYS A 232 22.52 -5.42 -6.25
CA CYS A 232 21.24 -5.27 -5.59
C CYS A 232 21.29 -4.12 -4.60
N VAL A 233 20.32 -3.20 -4.69
CA VAL A 233 20.19 -2.06 -3.78
C VAL A 233 18.85 -2.13 -3.03
N ARG A 234 18.86 -1.64 -1.79
CA ARG A 234 17.64 -1.54 -0.99
C ARG A 234 16.93 -0.21 -1.30
N VAL A 235 15.64 -0.29 -1.62
CA VAL A 235 14.77 0.88 -1.75
C VAL A 235 13.84 0.91 -0.55
N THR A 236 13.88 1.99 0.20
CA THR A 236 12.97 2.24 1.35
C THR A 236 12.36 3.62 1.22
N ALA A 237 11.12 3.77 1.70
CA ALA A 237 10.47 5.06 1.82
C ALA A 237 11.05 5.85 3.00
#